data_37c946655e77788b56166dbf59dd1414
#
_entry.id   37c946655e77788b56166dbf59dd1414
#
_cell.length_a   1.000
_cell.length_b   1.000
_cell.length_c   1.000
_cell.angle_alpha   90.00
_cell.angle_beta   90.00
_cell.angle_gamma   90.00
#
_symmetry.space_group_name_H-M   'P 1'
#
loop_
_entity.id
_entity.type
_entity.pdbx_description
1 polymer ?
#
loop_
_entity_poly.entity_id
_entity_poly.type
_entity_poly.pdbx_seq_one_letter_code
_entity_poly.pdbx_strand_id
1 'polypeptide(L)'
;SGGYEFRNKGIDVFIESLKQLAASDRLRREVLAYITVPAGNRGPRVDLQAHLADPSKPIDESQYKYSTHYLENATWDPIVNALKNSNLTDPGSKVKVIFVPTYLNKADGIFHKDYYELLVGMDITVFPSYYEPWGYTPLESVAFSIPTVTTTLAGFGIWVDKQREHAGVEFIRRDDYNDKEVEEKIADSLLRFSALDEKHVSEMRVSAYEISETALWEHLFAAYEQAYSEAVESSV
;
A
#
# COMPACT_ATOMS: atom_id res chain seq x y z
N SER A 1 -0.84 0.43 -3.42
CA SER A 1 -0.98 0.79 -4.84
C SER A 1 -0.99 -0.45 -5.71
N GLY A 2 -1.38 -0.32 -6.98
CA GLY A 2 -1.39 -1.43 -7.93
C GLY A 2 -2.61 -1.39 -8.86
N GLY A 3 -2.87 -2.51 -9.57
CA GLY A 3 -4.09 -2.67 -10.38
C GLY A 3 -5.35 -2.71 -9.53
N TYR A 4 -6.50 -2.36 -10.12
CA TYR A 4 -7.78 -2.36 -9.42
C TYR A 4 -8.38 -3.76 -9.34
N GLU A 5 -7.80 -4.58 -8.50
CA GLU A 5 -8.25 -5.94 -8.20
C GLU A 5 -8.55 -6.03 -6.69
N PHE A 6 -9.77 -5.65 -6.30
CA PHE A 6 -10.15 -5.39 -4.90
C PHE A 6 -9.75 -6.51 -3.93
N ARG A 7 -10.03 -7.77 -4.26
CA ARG A 7 -9.65 -8.92 -3.43
C ARG A 7 -8.24 -9.42 -3.70
N ASN A 8 -7.86 -9.51 -4.97
CA ASN A 8 -6.56 -10.07 -5.32
C ASN A 8 -5.38 -9.21 -4.82
N LYS A 9 -5.54 -7.89 -4.82
CA LYS A 9 -4.55 -6.96 -4.25
C LYS A 9 -4.74 -6.74 -2.74
N GLY A 10 -5.71 -7.40 -2.11
CA GLY A 10 -5.96 -7.32 -0.67
C GLY A 10 -6.44 -5.96 -0.19
N ILE A 11 -7.11 -5.20 -1.05
CA ILE A 11 -7.65 -3.88 -0.67
C ILE A 11 -8.73 -4.05 0.39
N ASP A 12 -9.51 -5.11 0.33
CA ASP A 12 -10.52 -5.50 1.32
C ASP A 12 -9.89 -5.69 2.71
N VAL A 13 -8.89 -6.55 2.83
CA VAL A 13 -8.22 -6.80 4.12
C VAL A 13 -7.47 -5.55 4.62
N PHE A 14 -6.96 -4.72 3.72
CA PHE A 14 -6.36 -3.45 4.11
C PHE A 14 -7.38 -2.49 4.73
N ILE A 15 -8.56 -2.34 4.12
CA ILE A 15 -9.62 -1.48 4.67
C ILE A 15 -10.09 -2.01 6.02
N GLU A 16 -10.29 -3.32 6.18
CA GLU A 16 -10.67 -3.92 7.46
C GLU A 16 -9.59 -3.72 8.52
N SER A 17 -8.31 -3.86 8.15
CA SER A 17 -7.21 -3.56 9.09
C SER A 17 -7.18 -2.10 9.55
N LEU A 18 -7.52 -1.15 8.67
CA LEU A 18 -7.63 0.26 9.03
C LEU A 18 -8.81 0.53 9.98
N LYS A 19 -9.93 -0.19 9.85
CA LYS A 19 -11.05 -0.12 10.79
C LYS A 19 -10.64 -0.62 12.18
N GLN A 20 -9.91 -1.73 12.25
CA GLN A 20 -9.38 -2.26 13.51
C GLN A 20 -8.38 -1.28 14.13
N LEU A 21 -7.49 -0.70 13.34
CA LEU A 21 -6.54 0.31 13.79
C LEU A 21 -7.26 1.55 14.35
N ALA A 22 -8.30 2.03 13.67
CA ALA A 22 -9.08 3.19 14.10
C ALA A 22 -9.84 2.93 15.42
N ALA A 23 -10.24 1.69 15.68
CA ALA A 23 -10.90 1.28 16.91
C ALA A 23 -9.92 1.08 18.10
N SER A 24 -8.62 1.13 17.86
CA SER A 24 -7.60 0.86 18.89
C SER A 24 -7.37 2.08 19.79
N ASP A 25 -7.60 1.93 21.07
CA ASP A 25 -7.26 2.93 22.10
C ASP A 25 -5.74 3.16 22.22
N ARG A 26 -4.94 2.26 21.68
CA ARG A 26 -3.47 2.33 21.69
C ARG A 26 -2.92 3.25 20.63
N LEU A 27 -3.70 3.57 19.57
CA LEU A 27 -3.27 4.48 18.51
C LEU A 27 -3.13 5.91 19.06
N ARG A 28 -1.91 6.46 19.03
CA ARG A 28 -1.59 7.78 19.59
C ARG A 28 -1.46 8.87 18.54
N ARG A 29 -1.10 8.49 17.30
CA ARG A 29 -0.90 9.41 16.18
C ARG A 29 -2.03 9.27 15.16
N GLU A 30 -2.29 10.33 14.41
CA GLU A 30 -3.15 10.24 13.24
C GLU A 30 -2.44 9.44 12.14
N VAL A 31 -3.23 8.65 11.42
CA VAL A 31 -2.77 7.85 10.28
C VAL A 31 -3.54 8.30 9.03
N LEU A 32 -2.81 8.71 8.02
CA LEU A 32 -3.35 9.04 6.72
C LEU A 32 -3.03 7.91 5.75
N ALA A 33 -4.05 7.19 5.33
CA ALA A 33 -3.92 6.05 4.42
C ALA A 33 -4.34 6.41 3.00
N TYR A 34 -3.46 6.18 2.04
CA TYR A 34 -3.76 6.34 0.62
C TYR A 34 -4.04 4.99 -0.04
N ILE A 35 -5.16 4.89 -0.75
CA ILE A 35 -5.46 3.76 -1.64
C ILE A 35 -5.29 4.27 -3.07
N THR A 36 -4.13 3.96 -3.67
CA THR A 36 -3.76 4.45 -5.01
C THR A 36 -3.93 3.34 -6.04
N VAL A 37 -5.12 3.21 -6.58
CA VAL A 37 -5.45 2.23 -7.62
C VAL A 37 -6.31 2.89 -8.69
N PRO A 38 -5.91 2.85 -9.98
CA PRO A 38 -6.64 3.52 -11.05
C PRO A 38 -8.00 2.85 -11.28
N ALA A 39 -9.05 3.66 -11.27
CA ALA A 39 -10.42 3.26 -11.60
C ALA A 39 -10.99 4.15 -12.69
N GLY A 40 -12.09 3.75 -13.31
CA GLY A 40 -12.83 4.60 -14.24
C GLY A 40 -13.29 5.88 -13.55
N ASN A 41 -12.80 7.02 -14.02
CA ASN A 41 -13.12 8.33 -13.44
C ASN A 41 -13.32 9.40 -14.51
N ARG A 42 -14.01 10.47 -14.13
CA ARG A 42 -14.38 11.62 -14.99
C ARG A 42 -13.51 12.85 -14.70
N GLY A 43 -12.35 12.65 -14.14
CA GLY A 43 -11.41 13.71 -13.79
C GLY A 43 -11.43 14.10 -12.31
N PRO A 44 -10.55 15.04 -11.91
CA PRO A 44 -10.41 15.49 -10.54
C PRO A 44 -11.64 16.21 -10.02
N ARG A 45 -11.88 16.11 -8.72
CA ARG A 45 -12.98 16.82 -8.06
C ARG A 45 -12.72 18.32 -8.04
N VAL A 46 -13.60 19.09 -8.68
CA VAL A 46 -13.46 20.55 -8.76
C VAL A 46 -13.69 21.24 -7.41
N ASP A 47 -14.52 20.69 -6.54
CA ASP A 47 -14.72 21.19 -5.18
C ASP A 47 -13.45 20.98 -4.33
N LEU A 48 -12.80 19.83 -4.47
CA LEU A 48 -11.52 19.54 -3.80
C LEU A 48 -10.41 20.47 -4.33
N GLN A 49 -10.33 20.68 -5.64
CA GLN A 49 -9.38 21.64 -6.23
C GLN A 49 -9.60 23.06 -5.69
N ALA A 50 -10.87 23.49 -5.61
CA ALA A 50 -11.21 24.79 -5.06
C ALA A 50 -10.84 24.92 -3.58
N HIS A 51 -11.07 23.86 -2.78
CA HIS A 51 -10.70 23.82 -1.37
C HIS A 51 -9.18 23.84 -1.15
N LEU A 52 -8.42 23.10 -1.97
CA LEU A 52 -6.95 23.12 -1.91
C LEU A 52 -6.37 24.50 -2.26
N ALA A 53 -7.04 25.24 -3.16
CA ALA A 53 -6.65 26.61 -3.51
C ALA A 53 -7.10 27.64 -2.45
N ASP A 54 -8.24 27.41 -1.82
CA ASP A 54 -8.84 28.26 -0.79
C ASP A 54 -9.59 27.39 0.23
N PRO A 55 -9.01 27.14 1.43
CA PRO A 55 -9.61 26.28 2.45
C PRO A 55 -10.98 26.74 2.99
N SER A 56 -11.43 27.95 2.66
CA SER A 56 -12.78 28.41 3.00
C SER A 56 -13.87 27.83 2.11
N LYS A 57 -13.50 27.25 0.96
CA LYS A 57 -14.45 26.63 0.04
C LYS A 57 -14.93 25.29 0.59
N PRO A 58 -16.24 24.98 0.49
CA PRO A 58 -16.78 23.72 0.97
C PRO A 58 -16.35 22.54 0.09
N ILE A 59 -16.25 21.37 0.72
CA ILE A 59 -16.08 20.08 0.04
C ILE A 59 -17.41 19.33 0.08
N ASP A 60 -17.82 18.72 -1.04
CA ASP A 60 -18.97 17.82 -1.08
C ASP A 60 -18.58 16.44 -0.49
N GLU A 61 -19.03 16.19 0.72
CA GLU A 61 -18.79 14.92 1.42
C GLU A 61 -19.83 13.84 1.12
N SER A 62 -20.90 14.16 0.38
CA SER A 62 -22.07 13.28 0.26
C SER A 62 -21.79 12.02 -0.55
N GLN A 63 -21.13 12.12 -1.71
CA GLN A 63 -20.87 10.99 -2.61
C GLN A 63 -19.39 10.61 -2.71
N TYR A 64 -18.52 11.57 -2.54
CA TYR A 64 -17.10 11.44 -2.84
C TYR A 64 -16.20 11.65 -1.61
N LYS A 65 -16.74 11.46 -0.42
CA LYS A 65 -16.05 11.70 0.86
C LYS A 65 -14.61 11.19 0.90
N TYR A 66 -14.36 10.05 0.26
CA TYR A 66 -13.05 9.40 0.29
C TYR A 66 -12.23 9.59 -0.99
N SER A 67 -12.87 9.97 -2.11
CA SER A 67 -12.24 9.96 -3.43
C SER A 67 -11.71 11.33 -3.85
N THR A 68 -10.55 11.34 -4.51
CA THR A 68 -9.96 12.56 -5.10
C THR A 68 -10.54 12.90 -6.47
N HIS A 69 -11.17 11.94 -7.14
CA HIS A 69 -11.73 12.11 -8.48
C HIS A 69 -13.19 11.66 -8.51
N TYR A 70 -13.96 12.16 -9.49
CA TYR A 70 -15.31 11.70 -9.75
C TYR A 70 -15.28 10.34 -10.40
N LEU A 71 -15.70 9.29 -9.68
CA LEU A 71 -15.81 7.95 -10.22
C LEU A 71 -16.92 7.83 -11.25
N GLU A 72 -16.71 7.06 -12.31
CA GLU A 72 -17.75 6.77 -13.30
C GLU A 72 -18.93 6.02 -12.67
N ASN A 73 -18.64 5.14 -11.72
CA ASN A 73 -19.63 4.30 -11.05
C ASN A 73 -19.41 4.22 -9.54
N ALA A 74 -19.49 5.35 -8.85
CA ALA A 74 -19.27 5.42 -7.39
C ALA A 74 -20.23 4.54 -6.58
N THR A 75 -21.45 4.29 -7.07
CA THR A 75 -22.45 3.49 -6.36
C THR A 75 -22.05 2.02 -6.23
N TRP A 76 -21.37 1.48 -7.23
CA TRP A 76 -20.97 0.07 -7.29
C TRP A 76 -19.48 -0.16 -7.08
N ASP A 77 -18.74 0.89 -6.82
CA ASP A 77 -17.30 0.79 -6.56
C ASP A 77 -17.05 0.05 -5.24
N PRO A 78 -16.29 -1.06 -5.25
CA PRO A 78 -16.10 -1.89 -4.05
C PRO A 78 -15.31 -1.17 -2.95
N ILE A 79 -14.35 -0.30 -3.29
CA ILE A 79 -13.57 0.49 -2.30
C ILE A 79 -14.52 1.48 -1.62
N VAL A 80 -15.28 2.25 -2.40
CA VAL A 80 -16.25 3.22 -1.88
C VAL A 80 -17.27 2.51 -0.99
N ASN A 81 -17.79 1.35 -1.41
CA ASN A 81 -18.77 0.59 -0.63
C ASN A 81 -18.17 0.03 0.68
N ALA A 82 -16.92 -0.43 0.67
CA ALA A 82 -16.24 -0.87 1.88
C ALA A 82 -15.98 0.28 2.87
N LEU A 83 -15.75 1.49 2.35
CA LEU A 83 -15.52 2.69 3.18
C LEU A 83 -16.81 3.35 3.68
N LYS A 84 -17.91 3.28 2.94
CA LYS A 84 -19.21 3.90 3.32
C LYS A 84 -19.73 3.47 4.68
N ASN A 85 -19.48 2.23 5.08
CA ASN A 85 -19.95 1.66 6.35
C ASN A 85 -18.87 1.69 7.44
N SER A 86 -17.89 2.57 7.29
CA SER A 86 -16.81 2.75 8.25
C SER A 86 -16.86 4.15 8.86
N ASN A 87 -16.27 4.29 10.03
CA ASN A 87 -16.02 5.58 10.68
C ASN A 87 -14.66 6.19 10.26
N LEU A 88 -14.00 5.59 9.28
CA LEU A 88 -12.76 6.12 8.73
C LEU A 88 -13.02 7.49 8.11
N THR A 89 -12.09 8.42 8.32
CA THR A 89 -12.20 9.80 7.84
C THR A 89 -13.28 10.66 8.56
N ASP A 90 -14.02 10.12 9.51
CA ASP A 90 -14.91 10.93 10.35
C ASP A 90 -14.09 11.91 11.22
N PRO A 91 -14.65 13.06 11.61
CA PRO A 91 -13.89 14.08 12.36
C PRO A 91 -13.20 13.58 13.62
N GLY A 92 -13.80 12.58 14.31
CA GLY A 92 -13.22 11.96 15.50
C GLY A 92 -12.28 10.78 15.26
N SER A 93 -12.19 10.29 14.03
CA SER A 93 -11.31 9.17 13.70
C SER A 93 -9.86 9.62 13.60
N LYS A 94 -8.95 8.84 14.20
CA LYS A 94 -7.50 9.03 14.02
C LYS A 94 -6.98 8.43 12.71
N VAL A 95 -7.81 7.67 12.00
CA VAL A 95 -7.43 7.10 10.70
C VAL A 95 -8.24 7.79 9.61
N LYS A 96 -7.53 8.39 8.68
CA LYS A 96 -8.09 9.07 7.49
C LYS A 96 -7.73 8.28 6.26
N VAL A 97 -8.69 8.09 5.37
CA VAL A 97 -8.47 7.35 4.11
C VAL A 97 -8.73 8.27 2.92
N ILE A 98 -7.80 8.25 1.97
CA ILE A 98 -7.92 8.94 0.69
C ILE A 98 -7.83 7.90 -0.43
N PHE A 99 -8.90 7.75 -1.19
CA PHE A 99 -8.93 6.94 -2.40
C PHE A 99 -8.52 7.78 -3.61
N VAL A 100 -7.48 7.35 -4.31
CA VAL A 100 -6.90 8.02 -5.48
C VAL A 100 -7.15 7.13 -6.71
N PRO A 101 -8.31 7.25 -7.39
CA PRO A 101 -8.71 6.37 -8.49
C PRO A 101 -8.13 6.81 -9.84
N THR A 102 -6.87 7.22 -9.87
CA THR A 102 -6.22 7.68 -11.10
C THR A 102 -4.74 7.29 -11.11
N TYR A 103 -4.16 7.25 -12.31
CA TYR A 103 -2.71 7.20 -12.42
C TYR A 103 -2.11 8.53 -11.99
N LEU A 104 -1.21 8.48 -11.02
CA LEU A 104 -0.48 9.64 -10.52
C LEU A 104 0.47 10.15 -11.61
N ASN A 105 0.32 11.43 -11.95
CA ASN A 105 1.19 12.14 -12.87
C ASN A 105 1.03 13.65 -12.68
N LYS A 106 1.86 14.46 -13.35
CA LYS A 106 1.83 15.92 -13.21
C LYS A 106 0.54 16.58 -13.69
N ALA A 107 -0.32 15.86 -14.41
CA ALA A 107 -1.60 16.32 -14.92
C ALA A 107 -2.80 15.67 -14.21
N ASP A 108 -2.61 14.96 -13.08
CA ASP A 108 -3.70 14.29 -12.35
C ASP A 108 -4.73 15.26 -11.73
N GLY A 109 -4.38 16.53 -11.63
CA GLY A 109 -5.27 17.61 -11.19
C GLY A 109 -5.41 17.76 -9.67
N ILE A 110 -4.80 16.90 -8.86
CA ILE A 110 -4.84 16.96 -7.39
C ILE A 110 -3.42 17.01 -6.80
N PHE A 111 -2.61 16.00 -7.08
CA PHE A 111 -1.24 15.90 -6.50
C PHE A 111 -0.18 16.56 -7.37
N HIS A 112 -0.37 16.53 -8.70
CA HIS A 112 0.61 17.03 -9.68
C HIS A 112 2.00 16.40 -9.53
N LYS A 113 2.02 15.11 -9.15
CA LYS A 113 3.23 14.34 -8.85
C LYS A 113 3.16 12.96 -9.50
N ASP A 114 4.32 12.46 -9.91
CA ASP A 114 4.45 11.08 -10.31
C ASP A 114 4.35 10.13 -9.10
N TYR A 115 4.06 8.87 -9.37
CA TYR A 115 3.92 7.85 -8.33
C TYR A 115 5.13 7.82 -7.38
N TYR A 116 6.33 7.85 -7.91
CA TYR A 116 7.55 7.80 -7.11
C TYR A 116 7.78 9.08 -6.30
N GLU A 117 7.41 10.23 -6.85
CA GLU A 117 7.45 11.51 -6.10
C GLU A 117 6.49 11.50 -4.90
N LEU A 118 5.35 10.80 -5.01
CA LEU A 118 4.43 10.64 -3.90
C LEU A 118 4.90 9.55 -2.93
N LEU A 119 5.45 8.46 -3.46
CA LEU A 119 5.93 7.31 -2.68
C LEU A 119 6.98 7.71 -1.65
N VAL A 120 7.96 8.54 -2.03
CA VAL A 120 9.01 8.99 -1.10
C VAL A 120 8.49 9.78 0.11
N GLY A 121 7.25 10.30 0.02
CA GLY A 121 6.57 10.97 1.13
C GLY A 121 5.85 10.03 2.08
N MET A 122 5.82 8.72 1.82
CA MET A 122 5.16 7.75 2.68
C MET A 122 6.09 7.30 3.81
N ASP A 123 5.49 7.01 4.96
CA ASP A 123 6.22 6.48 6.11
C ASP A 123 6.33 4.95 6.06
N ILE A 124 5.27 4.30 5.57
CA ILE A 124 5.16 2.85 5.44
C ILE A 124 4.21 2.50 4.30
N THR A 125 4.43 1.37 3.63
CA THR A 125 3.54 0.86 2.59
C THR A 125 3.01 -0.52 2.95
N VAL A 126 1.81 -0.85 2.45
CA VAL A 126 1.15 -2.13 2.69
C VAL A 126 0.66 -2.71 1.37
N PHE A 127 1.13 -3.91 1.03
CA PHE A 127 0.78 -4.65 -0.19
C PHE A 127 0.27 -6.05 0.18
N PRO A 128 -0.96 -6.16 0.67
CA PRO A 128 -1.48 -7.40 1.22
C PRO A 128 -2.07 -8.30 0.13
N SER A 129 -1.36 -8.49 -0.99
CA SER A 129 -1.86 -9.25 -2.12
C SER A 129 -2.20 -10.69 -1.75
N TYR A 130 -3.33 -11.20 -2.29
CA TYR A 130 -3.71 -12.59 -2.26
C TYR A 130 -2.90 -13.43 -3.26
N TYR A 131 -2.60 -12.84 -4.42
CA TYR A 131 -1.70 -13.43 -5.41
C TYR A 131 -0.93 -12.36 -6.17
N GLU A 132 0.38 -12.53 -6.18
CA GLU A 132 1.29 -11.68 -6.95
C GLU A 132 2.50 -12.52 -7.37
N PRO A 133 2.76 -12.77 -8.68
CA PRO A 133 3.87 -13.63 -9.10
C PRO A 133 5.23 -13.20 -8.55
N TRP A 134 5.52 -11.91 -8.56
CA TRP A 134 6.70 -11.33 -7.91
C TRP A 134 6.28 -10.24 -6.91
N GLY A 135 5.77 -9.11 -7.38
CA GLY A 135 5.43 -7.94 -6.61
C GLY A 135 6.46 -6.82 -6.79
N TYR A 136 6.39 -6.13 -7.92
CA TYR A 136 7.25 -4.97 -8.17
C TYR A 136 6.96 -3.82 -7.19
N THR A 137 5.71 -3.59 -6.85
CA THR A 137 5.33 -2.49 -5.95
C THR A 137 5.97 -2.57 -4.56
N PRO A 138 6.01 -3.71 -3.85
CA PRO A 138 6.76 -3.80 -2.61
C PRO A 138 8.29 -3.68 -2.82
N LEU A 139 8.85 -4.23 -3.91
CA LEU A 139 10.26 -4.07 -4.23
C LEU A 139 10.62 -2.59 -4.49
N GLU A 140 9.82 -1.89 -5.29
CA GLU A 140 9.99 -0.45 -5.54
C GLU A 140 9.92 0.35 -4.25
N SER A 141 8.99 0.02 -3.35
CA SER A 141 8.85 0.69 -2.07
C SER A 141 10.12 0.59 -1.24
N VAL A 142 10.67 -0.61 -1.07
CA VAL A 142 11.92 -0.77 -0.30
C VAL A 142 13.12 -0.14 -0.99
N ALA A 143 13.16 -0.10 -2.33
CA ALA A 143 14.19 0.59 -3.09
C ALA A 143 14.17 2.12 -2.86
N PHE A 144 13.01 2.67 -2.52
CA PHE A 144 12.87 4.06 -2.07
C PHE A 144 13.02 4.22 -0.54
N SER A 145 13.59 3.23 0.14
CA SER A 145 13.79 3.25 1.59
C SER A 145 12.48 3.37 2.39
N ILE A 146 11.38 2.81 1.89
CA ILE A 146 10.11 2.83 2.61
C ILE A 146 9.88 1.46 3.26
N PRO A 147 9.74 1.39 4.59
CA PRO A 147 9.33 0.16 5.27
C PRO A 147 8.05 -0.40 4.69
N THR A 148 8.02 -1.70 4.47
CA THR A 148 6.97 -2.33 3.66
C THR A 148 6.40 -3.55 4.34
N VAL A 149 5.06 -3.65 4.35
CA VAL A 149 4.31 -4.85 4.75
C VAL A 149 3.82 -5.56 3.49
N THR A 150 4.10 -6.86 3.37
CA THR A 150 3.65 -7.70 2.25
C THR A 150 3.17 -9.07 2.77
N THR A 151 2.80 -9.98 1.87
CA THR A 151 2.31 -11.31 2.25
C THR A 151 3.17 -12.43 1.64
N THR A 152 3.04 -13.63 2.20
CA THR A 152 3.67 -14.84 1.65
C THR A 152 3.01 -15.38 0.38
N LEU A 153 1.96 -14.75 -0.14
CA LEU A 153 1.36 -15.08 -1.44
C LEU A 153 1.88 -14.17 -2.57
N ALA A 154 2.79 -13.24 -2.25
CA ALA A 154 3.57 -12.50 -3.21
C ALA A 154 4.98 -13.09 -3.32
N GLY A 155 5.50 -13.25 -4.53
CA GLY A 155 6.84 -13.81 -4.77
C GLY A 155 7.93 -13.05 -4.02
N PHE A 156 7.85 -11.72 -3.99
CA PHE A 156 8.75 -10.88 -3.21
C PHE A 156 8.69 -11.20 -1.72
N GLY A 157 7.50 -11.41 -1.14
CA GLY A 157 7.36 -11.80 0.27
C GLY A 157 7.99 -13.16 0.57
N ILE A 158 7.77 -14.16 -0.30
CA ILE A 158 8.41 -15.48 -0.18
C ILE A 158 9.94 -15.38 -0.30
N TRP A 159 10.40 -14.52 -1.19
CA TRP A 159 11.85 -14.33 -1.38
C TRP A 159 12.48 -13.65 -0.17
N VAL A 160 11.84 -12.63 0.39
CA VAL A 160 12.32 -11.95 1.61
C VAL A 160 12.33 -12.90 2.80
N ASP A 161 11.34 -13.78 2.97
CA ASP A 161 11.28 -14.78 4.04
C ASP A 161 12.51 -15.70 4.08
N LYS A 162 13.13 -15.90 2.93
CA LYS A 162 14.36 -16.71 2.80
C LYS A 162 15.66 -15.93 3.06
N GLN A 163 15.57 -14.60 3.16
CA GLN A 163 16.70 -13.75 3.50
C GLN A 163 16.89 -13.72 5.03
N ARG A 164 17.93 -13.03 5.49
CA ARG A 164 18.09 -12.74 6.92
C ARG A 164 16.97 -11.84 7.41
N GLU A 165 16.69 -11.85 8.71
CA GLU A 165 15.74 -10.92 9.32
C GLU A 165 16.03 -9.47 8.91
N HIS A 166 15.02 -8.79 8.40
CA HIS A 166 15.08 -7.41 7.95
C HIS A 166 14.01 -6.59 8.66
N ALA A 167 14.43 -5.53 9.36
CA ALA A 167 13.50 -4.63 10.02
C ALA A 167 12.65 -3.84 9.02
N GLY A 168 13.15 -3.64 7.79
CA GLY A 168 12.48 -2.83 6.76
C GLY A 168 11.35 -3.52 6.00
N VAL A 169 11.19 -4.85 6.14
CA VAL A 169 10.10 -5.61 5.49
C VAL A 169 9.46 -6.55 6.49
N GLU A 170 8.16 -6.41 6.64
CA GLU A 170 7.35 -7.38 7.37
C GLU A 170 6.53 -8.19 6.35
N PHE A 171 6.65 -9.50 6.39
CA PHE A 171 5.82 -10.40 5.59
C PHE A 171 4.82 -11.12 6.48
N ILE A 172 3.57 -11.09 6.07
CA ILE A 172 2.47 -11.71 6.80
C ILE A 172 2.10 -13.01 6.09
N ARG A 173 2.05 -14.10 6.83
CA ARG A 173 1.59 -15.38 6.28
C ARG A 173 0.12 -15.25 5.90
N ARG A 174 -0.18 -15.49 4.63
CA ARG A 174 -1.51 -15.49 4.07
C ARG A 174 -1.83 -16.82 3.41
N ASP A 175 -3.06 -17.28 3.54
CA ASP A 175 -3.63 -18.45 2.86
C ASP A 175 -5.11 -18.20 2.54
N ASP A 176 -5.80 -19.20 2.02
CA ASP A 176 -7.20 -19.09 1.55
C ASP A 176 -8.21 -18.82 2.68
N TYR A 177 -7.83 -18.98 3.94
CA TYR A 177 -8.76 -19.04 5.07
C TYR A 177 -8.42 -18.09 6.22
N ASN A 178 -7.32 -17.35 6.14
CA ASN A 178 -6.81 -16.55 7.26
C ASN A 178 -6.95 -15.04 7.10
N ASP A 179 -7.87 -14.54 6.27
CA ASP A 179 -8.04 -13.09 6.03
C ASP A 179 -8.14 -12.28 7.34
N LYS A 180 -8.90 -12.75 8.33
CA LYS A 180 -9.01 -12.07 9.63
C LYS A 180 -7.69 -11.95 10.38
N GLU A 181 -6.89 -13.00 10.36
CA GLU A 181 -5.55 -12.97 10.96
C GLU A 181 -4.64 -11.97 10.23
N VAL A 182 -4.75 -11.91 8.90
CA VAL A 182 -4.01 -10.95 8.09
C VAL A 182 -4.42 -9.52 8.41
N GLU A 183 -5.72 -9.25 8.54
CA GLU A 183 -6.26 -7.95 8.95
C GLU A 183 -5.70 -7.50 10.31
N GLU A 184 -5.74 -8.39 11.31
CA GLU A 184 -5.21 -8.14 12.65
C GLU A 184 -3.70 -7.87 12.62
N LYS A 185 -2.93 -8.65 11.88
CA LYS A 185 -1.49 -8.48 11.76
C LYS A 185 -1.11 -7.17 11.07
N ILE A 186 -1.83 -6.78 10.02
CA ILE A 186 -1.62 -5.47 9.38
C ILE A 186 -1.92 -4.34 10.36
N ALA A 187 -3.06 -4.41 11.07
CA ALA A 187 -3.42 -3.40 12.06
C ALA A 187 -2.37 -3.28 13.18
N ASP A 188 -1.90 -4.41 13.70
CA ASP A 188 -0.83 -4.45 14.71
C ASP A 188 0.50 -3.90 14.18
N SER A 189 0.86 -4.21 12.94
CA SER A 189 2.06 -3.69 12.26
C SER A 189 2.02 -2.16 12.20
N LEU A 190 0.91 -1.62 11.69
CA LEU A 190 0.70 -0.17 11.59
C LEU A 190 0.68 0.50 12.99
N LEU A 191 0.08 -0.16 13.97
CA LEU A 191 0.05 0.32 15.34
C LEU A 191 1.46 0.38 15.95
N ARG A 192 2.25 -0.68 15.81
CA ARG A 192 3.66 -0.71 16.25
C ARG A 192 4.48 0.37 15.56
N PHE A 193 4.36 0.47 14.23
CA PHE A 193 5.07 1.48 13.45
C PHE A 193 4.72 2.90 13.90
N SER A 194 3.44 3.19 14.15
CA SER A 194 2.98 4.51 14.62
C SER A 194 3.57 4.94 15.97
N ALA A 195 4.05 3.99 16.77
CA ALA A 195 4.64 4.24 18.08
C ALA A 195 6.16 4.39 18.06
N LEU A 196 6.81 4.17 16.91
CA LEU A 196 8.26 4.28 16.78
C LEU A 196 8.73 5.74 16.86
N ASP A 197 9.94 5.92 17.36
CA ASP A 197 10.67 7.19 17.28
C ASP A 197 11.41 7.32 15.94
N GLU A 198 11.92 8.50 15.67
CA GLU A 198 12.63 8.81 14.41
C GLU A 198 13.86 7.93 14.17
N LYS A 199 14.56 7.53 15.24
CA LYS A 199 15.74 6.67 15.13
C LYS A 199 15.36 5.29 14.59
N HIS A 200 14.36 4.65 15.19
CA HIS A 200 13.91 3.32 14.76
C HIS A 200 13.29 3.36 13.34
N VAL A 201 12.55 4.43 13.02
CA VAL A 201 12.06 4.62 11.64
C VAL A 201 13.21 4.74 10.65
N SER A 202 14.26 5.49 11.00
CA SER A 202 15.46 5.62 10.15
C SER A 202 16.18 4.29 9.97
N GLU A 203 16.32 3.49 11.02
CA GLU A 203 16.91 2.15 10.96
C GLU A 203 16.10 1.22 10.05
N MET A 204 14.77 1.26 10.14
CA MET A 204 13.90 0.50 9.23
C MET A 204 14.03 0.95 7.77
N ARG A 205 14.17 2.25 7.51
CA ARG A 205 14.37 2.79 6.17
C ARG A 205 15.69 2.31 5.55
N VAL A 206 16.77 2.31 6.33
CA VAL A 206 18.07 1.77 5.90
C VAL A 206 17.94 0.27 5.59
N SER A 207 17.33 -0.50 6.49
CA SER A 207 17.12 -1.93 6.29
C SER A 207 16.24 -2.24 5.06
N ALA A 208 15.22 -1.42 4.77
CA ALA A 208 14.41 -1.55 3.57
C ALA A 208 15.25 -1.36 2.30
N TYR A 209 16.10 -0.36 2.26
CA TYR A 209 17.00 -0.13 1.12
C TYR A 209 18.00 -1.27 0.94
N GLU A 210 18.64 -1.74 2.02
CA GLU A 210 19.62 -2.83 1.99
C GLU A 210 19.03 -4.10 1.38
N ILE A 211 17.76 -4.43 1.66
CA ILE A 211 17.13 -5.60 1.05
C ILE A 211 16.89 -5.41 -0.45
N SER A 212 16.58 -4.19 -0.90
CA SER A 212 16.40 -3.91 -2.32
C SER A 212 17.68 -4.15 -3.13
N GLU A 213 18.83 -3.84 -2.56
CA GLU A 213 20.13 -4.05 -3.17
C GLU A 213 20.36 -5.57 -3.47
N THR A 214 19.88 -6.44 -2.60
CA THR A 214 20.03 -7.89 -2.82
C THR A 214 19.09 -8.45 -3.89
N ALA A 215 18.08 -7.69 -4.31
CA ALA A 215 17.15 -8.02 -5.38
C ALA A 215 17.56 -7.49 -6.78
N LEU A 216 18.75 -6.93 -6.90
CA LEU A 216 19.29 -6.48 -8.18
C LEU A 216 19.54 -7.67 -9.13
N TRP A 217 19.40 -7.43 -10.42
CA TRP A 217 19.60 -8.46 -11.44
C TRP A 217 20.98 -9.12 -11.39
N GLU A 218 22.02 -8.41 -10.98
CA GLU A 218 23.36 -8.97 -10.83
C GLU A 218 23.41 -10.10 -9.80
N HIS A 219 22.54 -10.08 -8.79
CA HIS A 219 22.41 -11.15 -7.80
C HIS A 219 21.42 -12.24 -8.22
N LEU A 220 20.31 -11.86 -8.84
CA LEU A 220 19.26 -12.80 -9.26
C LEU A 220 19.65 -13.59 -10.51
N PHE A 221 20.48 -13.02 -11.37
CA PHE A 221 20.87 -13.65 -12.65
C PHE A 221 21.66 -14.96 -12.46
N ALA A 222 22.43 -15.08 -11.39
CA ALA A 222 23.16 -16.31 -11.08
C ALA A 222 22.25 -17.54 -11.00
N ALA A 223 21.01 -17.39 -10.50
CA ALA A 223 20.03 -18.46 -10.45
C ALA A 223 19.54 -18.87 -11.86
N TYR A 224 19.47 -17.92 -12.80
CA TYR A 224 19.15 -18.21 -14.21
C TYR A 224 20.30 -18.96 -14.89
N GLU A 225 21.54 -18.55 -14.67
CA GLU A 225 22.72 -19.24 -15.23
C GLU A 225 22.79 -20.68 -14.74
N GLN A 226 22.53 -20.92 -13.46
CA GLN A 226 22.47 -22.26 -12.91
C GLN A 226 21.36 -23.09 -13.57
N ALA A 227 20.13 -22.55 -13.67
CA ALA A 227 19.00 -23.23 -14.29
C ALA A 227 19.28 -23.58 -15.77
N TYR A 228 19.91 -22.68 -16.51
CA TYR A 228 20.31 -22.95 -17.90
C TYR A 228 21.35 -24.05 -18.00
N SER A 229 22.35 -24.05 -17.12
CA SER A 229 23.38 -25.09 -17.08
C SER A 229 22.77 -26.47 -16.79
N GLU A 230 21.89 -26.55 -15.79
CA GLU A 230 21.18 -27.79 -15.44
C GLU A 230 20.28 -28.29 -16.59
N ALA A 231 19.59 -27.38 -17.29
CA ALA A 231 18.74 -27.73 -18.42
C ALA A 231 19.55 -28.28 -19.60
N VAL A 232 20.71 -27.72 -19.89
CA VAL A 232 21.61 -28.21 -20.94
C VAL A 232 22.18 -29.57 -20.59
N GLU A 233 22.65 -29.77 -19.34
CA GLU A 233 23.19 -31.06 -18.88
C GLU A 233 22.12 -32.16 -18.89
N SER A 234 20.88 -31.85 -18.56
CA SER A 234 19.75 -32.79 -18.57
C SER A 234 19.26 -33.17 -19.99
N SER A 235 19.73 -32.46 -21.02
CA SER A 235 19.33 -32.66 -22.42
C SER A 235 20.34 -33.55 -23.18
N VAL A 236 21.39 -33.99 -22.55
CA VAL A 236 22.41 -34.90 -23.06
C VAL A 236 22.22 -36.29 -22.46
#